data_bc5efd155954e010471da813988f3dd7
#
_entry.id   bc5efd155954e010471da813988f3dd7
#
_cell.length_a   1.000
_cell.length_b   1.000
_cell.length_c   1.000
_cell.angle_alpha   90.00
_cell.angle_beta   90.00
_cell.angle_gamma   90.00
#
_symmetry.space_group_name_H-M   'P 1'
#
loop_
_entity.id
_entity.type
_entity.pdbx_description
1 polymer ?
#
loop_
_entity_poly.entity_id
_entity_poly.type
_entity_poly.pdbx_seq_one_letter_code
_entity_poly.pdbx_strand_id
1 'polypeptide(L)'
;MSAYSLPVLMYHYVSSFPGAIAVSPEHFEDQCRGMAEHGWRGIGLDEAEAFLLKGAPLPPRSLLITFDDGYLDNYVYAWPILRKYGHKGVVFAVTERMEAEKKCRPTLADVWEGLPPSSLPPVDAPMHDTPFGYQVRRDMFFSWEEARHMESSGVMAVTAHSARHLAVFAGPEWGPVNRHDRHQKPASALEAAGQRFHVPGTRANTFNAVDFPKVWGLPRFKERPFLYSRAFIPSPDLVAAVQRLVPQEPAEARTFFQSAGNIAALETLVAGFSPDRLG
;
A
#
# COMPACT_ATOMS: atom_id res chain seq x y z
N MET A 1 -24.74 -22.02 -19.23
CA MET A 1 -25.22 -21.26 -18.05
C MET A 1 -24.33 -20.03 -17.92
N SER A 2 -24.92 -18.86 -17.75
CA SER A 2 -24.17 -17.61 -17.48
C SER A 2 -23.79 -17.53 -16.01
N ALA A 3 -22.72 -16.80 -15.69
CA ALA A 3 -22.36 -16.51 -14.29
C ALA A 3 -23.38 -15.57 -13.65
N TYR A 4 -23.72 -15.83 -12.39
CA TYR A 4 -24.60 -14.96 -11.57
C TYR A 4 -23.82 -14.02 -10.67
N SER A 5 -22.53 -14.24 -10.51
CA SER A 5 -21.61 -13.43 -9.72
C SER A 5 -20.25 -13.36 -10.37
N LEU A 6 -19.52 -12.30 -10.09
CA LEU A 6 -18.15 -12.09 -10.56
C LEU A 6 -17.21 -12.09 -9.35
N PRO A 7 -16.49 -13.20 -9.07
CA PRO A 7 -15.44 -13.20 -8.06
C PRO A 7 -14.33 -12.22 -8.43
N VAL A 8 -13.78 -11.53 -7.44
CA VAL A 8 -12.65 -10.61 -7.60
C VAL A 8 -11.49 -11.10 -6.75
N LEU A 9 -10.33 -11.31 -7.37
CA LEU A 9 -9.08 -11.58 -6.69
C LEU A 9 -8.26 -10.28 -6.67
N MET A 10 -7.93 -9.78 -5.49
CA MET A 10 -7.20 -8.53 -5.30
C MET A 10 -5.77 -8.83 -4.83
N TYR A 11 -4.81 -8.32 -5.57
CA TYR A 11 -3.38 -8.39 -5.28
C TYR A 11 -2.80 -6.98 -5.11
N HIS A 12 -1.61 -6.90 -4.53
CA HIS A 12 -0.80 -5.68 -4.49
C HIS A 12 0.60 -6.00 -5.04
N TYR A 13 1.41 -6.75 -4.27
CA TYR A 13 2.75 -7.15 -4.67
C TYR A 13 2.76 -8.55 -5.27
N VAL A 14 3.45 -8.69 -6.41
CA VAL A 14 3.86 -9.99 -6.97
C VAL A 14 5.39 -10.08 -6.90
N SER A 15 5.90 -10.19 -5.69
CA SER A 15 7.33 -10.16 -5.40
C SER A 15 7.65 -10.92 -4.11
N SER A 16 8.93 -11.20 -3.91
CA SER A 16 9.42 -11.81 -2.65
C SER A 16 9.47 -10.81 -1.48
N PHE A 17 8.88 -9.63 -1.62
CA PHE A 17 8.79 -8.65 -0.56
C PHE A 17 8.06 -9.23 0.66
N PRO A 18 8.65 -9.17 1.86
CA PRO A 18 7.99 -9.71 3.05
C PRO A 18 6.84 -8.83 3.47
N GLY A 19 5.62 -9.28 3.28
CA GLY A 19 4.42 -8.52 3.66
C GLY A 19 3.14 -9.32 3.51
N ALA A 20 2.12 -8.97 4.29
CA ALA A 20 0.82 -9.65 4.29
C ALA A 20 0.03 -9.49 2.97
N ILE A 21 0.43 -8.53 2.12
CA ILE A 21 -0.21 -8.24 0.83
C ILE A 21 0.68 -8.61 -0.36
N ALA A 22 1.73 -9.42 -0.13
CA ALA A 22 2.64 -9.88 -1.16
C ALA A 22 2.42 -11.38 -1.45
N VAL A 23 2.50 -11.74 -2.71
CA VAL A 23 2.57 -13.12 -3.20
C VAL A 23 3.86 -13.26 -4.03
N SER A 24 4.59 -14.36 -3.88
CA SER A 24 5.78 -14.54 -4.71
C SER A 24 5.40 -14.77 -6.19
N PRO A 25 6.28 -14.44 -7.15
CA PRO A 25 6.03 -14.69 -8.55
C PRO A 25 5.69 -16.15 -8.86
N GLU A 26 6.37 -17.10 -8.19
CA GLU A 26 6.15 -18.53 -8.35
C GLU A 26 4.75 -18.94 -7.87
N HIS A 27 4.34 -18.47 -6.69
CA HIS A 27 3.00 -18.75 -6.18
C HIS A 27 1.91 -18.10 -7.03
N PHE A 28 2.13 -16.88 -7.52
CA PHE A 28 1.20 -16.23 -8.42
C PHE A 28 1.08 -16.99 -9.74
N GLU A 29 2.20 -17.48 -10.28
CA GLU A 29 2.21 -18.33 -11.48
C GLU A 29 1.46 -19.64 -11.26
N ASP A 30 1.68 -20.31 -10.12
CA ASP A 30 0.95 -21.53 -9.74
C ASP A 30 -0.55 -21.30 -9.64
N GLN A 31 -0.98 -20.16 -9.09
CA GLN A 31 -2.40 -19.77 -9.04
C GLN A 31 -2.97 -19.55 -10.43
N CYS A 32 -2.27 -18.82 -11.30
CA CYS A 32 -2.71 -18.57 -12.67
C CYS A 32 -2.80 -19.86 -13.47
N ARG A 33 -1.82 -20.74 -13.36
CA ARG A 33 -1.83 -22.08 -13.97
C ARG A 33 -3.02 -22.91 -13.48
N GLY A 34 -3.21 -23.01 -12.15
CA GLY A 34 -4.32 -23.75 -11.57
C GLY A 34 -5.69 -23.22 -12.01
N MET A 35 -5.84 -21.91 -12.09
CA MET A 35 -7.07 -21.30 -12.64
C MET A 35 -7.31 -21.74 -14.09
N ALA A 36 -6.30 -21.67 -14.95
CA ALA A 36 -6.41 -22.07 -16.35
C ALA A 36 -6.74 -23.57 -16.50
N GLU A 37 -6.05 -24.44 -15.78
CA GLU A 37 -6.26 -25.89 -15.79
C GLU A 37 -7.69 -26.28 -15.35
N HIS A 38 -8.29 -25.51 -14.45
CA HIS A 38 -9.67 -25.73 -13.98
C HIS A 38 -10.71 -24.94 -14.79
N GLY A 39 -10.31 -24.33 -15.89
CA GLY A 39 -11.20 -23.60 -16.80
C GLY A 39 -11.69 -22.25 -16.25
N TRP A 40 -11.05 -21.70 -15.23
CA TRP A 40 -11.30 -20.32 -14.80
C TRP A 40 -10.58 -19.35 -15.74
N ARG A 41 -11.21 -18.21 -15.98
CA ARG A 41 -10.67 -17.16 -16.86
C ARG A 41 -10.71 -15.80 -16.18
N GLY A 42 -9.54 -15.17 -16.05
CA GLY A 42 -9.44 -13.75 -15.75
C GLY A 42 -9.99 -12.93 -16.93
N ILE A 43 -11.02 -12.11 -16.66
CA ILE A 43 -11.66 -11.26 -17.67
C ILE A 43 -11.10 -9.84 -17.65
N GLY A 44 -11.29 -9.10 -18.74
CA GLY A 44 -10.90 -7.70 -18.87
C GLY A 44 -11.90 -6.74 -18.21
N LEU A 45 -11.49 -5.47 -18.10
CA LEU A 45 -12.30 -4.42 -17.52
C LEU A 45 -13.60 -4.21 -18.29
N ASP A 46 -13.56 -4.20 -19.64
CA ASP A 46 -14.75 -4.01 -20.47
C ASP A 46 -15.80 -5.11 -20.26
N GLU A 47 -15.35 -6.36 -20.10
CA GLU A 47 -16.22 -7.50 -19.80
C GLU A 47 -16.86 -7.37 -18.41
N ALA A 48 -16.07 -6.96 -17.42
CA ALA A 48 -16.56 -6.72 -16.05
C ALA A 48 -17.56 -5.55 -16.01
N GLU A 49 -17.28 -4.44 -16.67
CA GLU A 49 -18.19 -3.30 -16.81
C GLU A 49 -19.50 -3.70 -17.50
N ALA A 50 -19.42 -4.41 -18.61
CA ALA A 50 -20.60 -4.86 -19.33
C ALA A 50 -21.50 -5.76 -18.44
N PHE A 51 -20.89 -6.64 -17.65
CA PHE A 51 -21.62 -7.48 -16.70
C PHE A 51 -22.27 -6.67 -15.58
N LEU A 52 -21.49 -5.82 -14.90
CA LEU A 52 -21.93 -5.09 -13.70
C LEU A 52 -22.93 -3.97 -14.01
N LEU A 53 -22.72 -3.24 -15.11
CA LEU A 53 -23.50 -2.04 -15.42
C LEU A 53 -24.61 -2.28 -16.45
N LYS A 54 -24.44 -3.28 -17.32
CA LYS A 54 -25.39 -3.54 -18.43
C LYS A 54 -26.05 -4.91 -18.34
N GLY A 55 -25.72 -5.72 -17.33
CA GLY A 55 -26.27 -7.07 -17.16
C GLY A 55 -25.86 -8.05 -18.27
N ALA A 56 -24.74 -7.77 -18.97
CA ALA A 56 -24.25 -8.67 -20.02
C ALA A 56 -23.85 -10.03 -19.41
N PRO A 57 -24.15 -11.17 -20.07
CA PRO A 57 -23.80 -12.46 -19.52
C PRO A 57 -22.28 -12.69 -19.60
N LEU A 58 -21.73 -13.31 -18.56
CA LEU A 58 -20.35 -13.80 -18.55
C LEU A 58 -20.30 -15.32 -18.71
N PRO A 59 -19.26 -15.86 -19.35
CA PRO A 59 -18.98 -17.29 -19.33
C PRO A 59 -18.90 -17.83 -17.91
N PRO A 60 -19.26 -19.08 -17.66
CA PRO A 60 -19.00 -19.72 -16.38
C PRO A 60 -17.51 -19.67 -16.02
N ARG A 61 -17.20 -19.61 -14.74
CA ARG A 61 -15.82 -19.54 -14.24
C ARG A 61 -15.05 -18.29 -14.71
N SER A 62 -15.76 -17.18 -14.95
CA SER A 62 -15.14 -15.87 -15.10
C SER A 62 -14.81 -15.27 -13.73
N LEU A 63 -13.66 -14.62 -13.62
CA LEU A 63 -13.25 -13.85 -12.43
C LEU A 63 -12.50 -12.59 -12.86
N LEU A 64 -12.45 -11.59 -11.99
CA LEU A 64 -11.67 -10.38 -12.18
C LEU A 64 -10.40 -10.44 -11.33
N ILE A 65 -9.24 -10.23 -11.95
CA ILE A 65 -7.95 -10.14 -11.26
C ILE A 65 -7.57 -8.68 -11.20
N THR A 66 -7.37 -8.15 -9.99
CA THR A 66 -7.01 -6.75 -9.77
C THR A 66 -5.71 -6.61 -9.02
N PHE A 67 -4.98 -5.55 -9.31
CA PHE A 67 -3.74 -5.17 -8.64
C PHE A 67 -3.86 -3.72 -8.21
N ASP A 68 -3.58 -3.44 -6.94
CA ASP A 68 -3.63 -2.09 -6.41
C ASP A 68 -2.23 -1.45 -6.36
N ASP A 69 -2.21 -0.12 -6.32
CA ASP A 69 -1.07 0.78 -6.17
C ASP A 69 -0.16 0.97 -7.39
N GLY A 70 -0.06 0.03 -8.32
CA GLY A 70 0.76 0.17 -9.53
C GLY A 70 2.25 -0.09 -9.31
N TYR A 71 2.61 -1.07 -8.48
CA TYR A 71 4.00 -1.47 -8.25
C TYR A 71 4.66 -2.02 -9.51
N LEU A 72 5.97 -1.87 -9.60
CA LEU A 72 6.76 -2.33 -10.74
C LEU A 72 6.65 -3.84 -10.98
N ASP A 73 6.51 -4.63 -9.93
CA ASP A 73 6.35 -6.08 -10.02
C ASP A 73 5.09 -6.50 -10.79
N ASN A 74 4.07 -5.66 -10.84
CA ASN A 74 2.89 -5.91 -11.65
C ASN A 74 3.22 -5.93 -13.16
N TYR A 75 4.17 -5.10 -13.60
CA TYR A 75 4.70 -5.11 -14.97
C TYR A 75 5.72 -6.24 -15.17
N VAL A 76 6.67 -6.37 -14.24
CA VAL A 76 7.81 -7.30 -14.37
C VAL A 76 7.38 -8.77 -14.30
N TYR A 77 6.45 -9.10 -13.40
CA TYR A 77 6.05 -10.48 -13.12
C TYR A 77 4.59 -10.76 -13.45
N ALA A 78 3.64 -9.96 -12.91
CA ALA A 78 2.22 -10.29 -13.02
C ALA A 78 1.72 -10.27 -14.47
N TRP A 79 2.02 -9.23 -15.21
CA TRP A 79 1.60 -9.08 -16.61
C TRP A 79 2.06 -10.24 -17.52
N PRO A 80 3.35 -10.63 -17.57
CA PRO A 80 3.77 -11.76 -18.40
C PRO A 80 3.17 -13.10 -17.93
N ILE A 81 2.98 -13.31 -16.63
CA ILE A 81 2.32 -14.51 -16.12
C ILE A 81 0.86 -14.58 -16.56
N LEU A 82 0.10 -13.50 -16.42
CA LEU A 82 -1.28 -13.45 -16.91
C LEU A 82 -1.35 -13.76 -18.40
N ARG A 83 -0.48 -13.16 -19.21
CA ARG A 83 -0.38 -13.40 -20.65
C ARG A 83 -0.10 -14.86 -20.97
N LYS A 84 0.82 -15.51 -20.24
CA LYS A 84 1.21 -16.91 -20.43
C LYS A 84 0.04 -17.87 -20.25
N TYR A 85 -0.85 -17.60 -19.28
CA TYR A 85 -1.98 -18.47 -18.95
C TYR A 85 -3.32 -17.99 -19.53
N GLY A 86 -3.31 -16.97 -20.39
CA GLY A 86 -4.51 -16.47 -21.08
C GLY A 86 -5.50 -15.74 -20.17
N HIS A 87 -5.03 -15.22 -19.03
CA HIS A 87 -5.82 -14.37 -18.16
C HIS A 87 -5.67 -12.90 -18.54
N LYS A 88 -6.71 -12.12 -18.21
CA LYS A 88 -6.65 -10.65 -18.18
C LYS A 88 -6.69 -10.15 -16.74
N GLY A 89 -6.22 -8.93 -16.51
CA GLY A 89 -6.24 -8.26 -15.24
C GLY A 89 -6.47 -6.76 -15.36
N VAL A 90 -6.64 -6.10 -14.23
CA VAL A 90 -6.76 -4.65 -14.11
C VAL A 90 -5.81 -4.18 -13.04
N VAL A 91 -5.00 -3.15 -13.31
CA VAL A 91 -4.19 -2.50 -12.29
C VAL A 91 -4.71 -1.09 -12.02
N PHE A 92 -4.88 -0.78 -10.74
CA PHE A 92 -5.27 0.52 -10.22
C PHE A 92 -4.01 1.24 -9.73
N ALA A 93 -3.50 2.17 -10.55
CA ALA A 93 -2.23 2.84 -10.29
C ALA A 93 -2.39 4.13 -9.49
N VAL A 94 -1.53 4.36 -8.52
CA VAL A 94 -1.38 5.65 -7.84
C VAL A 94 -0.57 6.59 -8.72
N THR A 95 -1.23 7.50 -9.40
CA THR A 95 -0.65 8.19 -10.56
C THR A 95 0.55 9.08 -10.24
N GLU A 96 0.64 9.68 -9.06
CA GLU A 96 1.82 10.46 -8.63
C GLU A 96 3.03 9.60 -8.23
N ARG A 97 2.84 8.29 -8.05
CA ARG A 97 3.94 7.35 -7.75
C ARG A 97 4.56 6.76 -9.00
N MET A 98 3.87 6.80 -10.13
CA MET A 98 4.36 6.24 -11.39
C MET A 98 5.70 6.84 -11.80
N GLU A 99 6.58 6.01 -12.36
CA GLU A 99 7.88 6.43 -12.85
C GLU A 99 7.72 7.38 -14.05
N ALA A 100 8.40 8.52 -13.96
CA ALA A 100 8.30 9.56 -14.99
C ALA A 100 9.15 9.29 -16.22
N GLU A 101 10.22 8.49 -16.09
CA GLU A 101 11.08 8.13 -17.21
C GLU A 101 10.33 7.32 -18.25
N LYS A 102 10.51 7.67 -19.51
CA LYS A 102 9.98 6.91 -20.65
C LYS A 102 10.86 5.69 -20.90
N LYS A 103 10.56 4.60 -20.21
CA LYS A 103 11.30 3.33 -20.37
C LYS A 103 10.37 2.14 -20.20
N CYS A 104 10.69 1.06 -20.92
CA CYS A 104 10.19 -0.27 -20.62
C CYS A 104 11.35 -1.11 -20.10
N ARG A 105 11.21 -1.59 -18.87
CA ARG A 105 12.23 -2.43 -18.22
C ARG A 105 12.03 -3.89 -18.61
N PRO A 106 13.06 -4.74 -18.49
CA PRO A 106 12.94 -6.18 -18.70
C PRO A 106 11.89 -6.81 -17.79
N THR A 107 11.23 -7.81 -18.32
CA THR A 107 10.16 -8.57 -17.66
C THR A 107 10.50 -10.06 -17.57
N LEU A 108 9.70 -10.81 -16.86
CA LEU A 108 9.83 -12.26 -16.79
C LEU A 108 9.66 -12.93 -18.18
N ALA A 109 8.92 -12.30 -19.10
CA ALA A 109 8.81 -12.80 -20.47
C ALA A 109 10.16 -12.75 -21.20
N ASP A 110 10.94 -11.68 -21.01
CA ASP A 110 12.27 -11.56 -21.61
C ASP A 110 13.23 -12.62 -21.05
N VAL A 111 13.07 -12.99 -19.78
CA VAL A 111 13.84 -14.10 -19.19
C VAL A 111 13.47 -15.43 -19.81
N TRP A 112 12.21 -15.69 -20.09
CA TRP A 112 11.77 -16.90 -20.80
C TRP A 112 12.29 -16.95 -22.25
N GLU A 113 12.57 -15.80 -22.84
CA GLU A 113 13.16 -15.66 -24.16
C GLU A 113 14.72 -15.70 -24.15
N GLY A 114 15.34 -15.85 -22.97
CA GLY A 114 16.78 -16.07 -22.81
C GLY A 114 17.55 -14.94 -22.16
N LEU A 115 16.92 -13.88 -21.71
CA LEU A 115 17.58 -12.85 -20.93
C LEU A 115 18.00 -13.40 -19.54
N PRO A 116 19.20 -13.11 -19.04
CA PRO A 116 19.59 -13.54 -17.69
C PRO A 116 18.61 -13.03 -16.62
N PRO A 117 18.20 -13.84 -15.63
CA PRO A 117 17.33 -13.39 -14.53
C PRO A 117 17.87 -12.19 -13.75
N SER A 118 19.19 -12.03 -13.69
CA SER A 118 19.87 -10.87 -13.08
C SER A 118 19.64 -9.55 -13.80
N SER A 119 19.06 -9.58 -15.00
CA SER A 119 18.69 -8.37 -15.76
C SER A 119 17.36 -7.78 -15.33
N LEU A 120 16.55 -8.52 -14.54
CA LEU A 120 15.30 -7.98 -14.03
C LEU A 120 15.57 -6.84 -13.05
N PRO A 121 14.76 -5.77 -13.08
CA PRO A 121 14.88 -4.68 -12.12
C PRO A 121 14.52 -5.15 -10.71
N PRO A 122 15.10 -4.55 -9.65
CA PRO A 122 14.66 -4.78 -8.28
C PRO A 122 13.23 -4.26 -8.09
N VAL A 123 12.41 -5.00 -7.34
CA VAL A 123 10.99 -4.69 -7.10
C VAL A 123 10.59 -4.75 -5.64
N ASP A 124 11.53 -5.02 -4.74
CA ASP A 124 11.29 -5.43 -3.36
C ASP A 124 11.34 -4.31 -2.32
N ALA A 125 11.60 -3.06 -2.73
CA ALA A 125 11.75 -1.94 -1.82
C ALA A 125 11.08 -0.65 -2.33
N PRO A 126 9.74 -0.63 -2.54
CA PRO A 126 9.05 0.53 -3.12
C PRO A 126 9.04 1.76 -2.20
N MET A 127 9.36 1.57 -0.93
CA MET A 127 9.45 2.61 0.08
C MET A 127 10.75 2.48 0.84
N HIS A 128 11.34 3.59 1.23
CA HIS A 128 12.41 3.59 2.22
C HIS A 128 12.05 4.48 3.41
N ASP A 129 12.49 4.06 4.60
CA ASP A 129 12.20 4.76 5.83
C ASP A 129 12.96 6.08 5.91
N THR A 130 12.29 7.11 6.42
CA THR A 130 12.87 8.40 6.76
C THR A 130 12.57 8.71 8.22
N PRO A 131 13.22 9.70 8.84
CA PRO A 131 12.91 10.12 10.20
C PRO A 131 11.42 10.48 10.41
N PHE A 132 10.72 10.91 9.36
CA PHE A 132 9.31 11.31 9.42
C PHE A 132 8.38 10.44 8.57
N GLY A 133 8.62 9.13 8.55
CA GLY A 133 7.83 8.19 7.79
C GLY A 133 8.63 7.53 6.67
N TYR A 134 8.08 7.44 5.47
CA TYR A 134 8.76 6.82 4.34
C TYR A 134 8.77 7.73 3.12
N GLN A 135 9.75 7.52 2.26
CA GLN A 135 9.82 8.13 0.94
C GLN A 135 9.48 7.09 -0.11
N VAL A 136 8.61 7.47 -1.04
CA VAL A 136 8.24 6.64 -2.18
C VAL A 136 9.39 6.59 -3.18
N ARG A 137 9.79 5.40 -3.57
CA ARG A 137 10.76 5.15 -4.63
C ARG A 137 10.02 4.96 -5.94
N ARG A 138 9.95 6.01 -6.76
CA ARG A 138 9.22 5.96 -8.04
C ARG A 138 9.77 4.92 -9.00
N ASP A 139 11.06 4.62 -8.95
CA ASP A 139 11.71 3.57 -9.73
C ASP A 139 11.18 2.15 -9.42
N MET A 140 10.44 1.98 -8.32
CA MET A 140 9.76 0.75 -7.92
C MET A 140 8.28 0.70 -8.32
N PHE A 141 7.82 1.68 -9.10
CA PHE A 141 6.52 1.69 -9.74
C PHE A 141 6.71 1.62 -11.26
N PHE A 142 5.73 1.09 -11.96
CA PHE A 142 5.84 1.04 -13.42
C PHE A 142 5.73 2.46 -14.03
N SER A 143 6.34 2.63 -15.20
CA SER A 143 6.33 3.90 -15.92
C SER A 143 5.04 4.06 -16.74
N TRP A 144 4.79 5.28 -17.20
CA TRP A 144 3.70 5.54 -18.15
C TRP A 144 3.87 4.80 -19.48
N GLU A 145 5.10 4.49 -19.88
CA GLU A 145 5.37 3.72 -21.10
C GLU A 145 5.04 2.23 -20.88
N GLU A 146 5.41 1.68 -19.74
CA GLU A 146 5.07 0.33 -19.32
C GLU A 146 3.56 0.14 -19.14
N ALA A 147 2.85 1.17 -18.63
CA ALA A 147 1.40 1.19 -18.58
C ALA A 147 0.78 1.03 -19.99
N ARG A 148 1.24 1.84 -20.96
CA ARG A 148 0.77 1.74 -22.35
C ARG A 148 1.10 0.39 -22.97
N HIS A 149 2.26 -0.17 -22.64
CA HIS A 149 2.66 -1.50 -23.14
C HIS A 149 1.70 -2.59 -22.60
N MET A 150 1.37 -2.55 -21.31
CA MET A 150 0.38 -3.47 -20.71
C MET A 150 -0.99 -3.34 -21.39
N GLU A 151 -1.50 -2.12 -21.53
CA GLU A 151 -2.80 -1.86 -22.18
C GLU A 151 -2.83 -2.29 -23.63
N SER A 152 -1.81 -1.93 -24.43
CA SER A 152 -1.73 -2.27 -25.83
C SER A 152 -1.68 -3.78 -26.09
N SER A 153 -1.20 -4.55 -25.11
CA SER A 153 -1.21 -6.01 -25.17
C SER A 153 -2.61 -6.64 -25.03
N GLY A 154 -3.60 -5.88 -24.55
CA GLY A 154 -4.94 -6.36 -24.24
C GLY A 154 -5.03 -7.33 -23.05
N VAL A 155 -3.93 -7.50 -22.30
CA VAL A 155 -3.85 -8.41 -21.14
C VAL A 155 -4.17 -7.68 -19.85
N MET A 156 -3.68 -6.46 -19.66
CA MET A 156 -3.87 -5.72 -18.42
C MET A 156 -4.33 -4.29 -18.71
N ALA A 157 -5.52 -3.95 -18.23
CA ALA A 157 -6.00 -2.57 -18.25
C ALA A 157 -5.36 -1.78 -17.09
N VAL A 158 -5.02 -0.51 -17.35
CA VAL A 158 -4.44 0.38 -16.35
C VAL A 158 -5.44 1.49 -16.04
N THR A 159 -5.80 1.64 -14.77
CA THR A 159 -6.74 2.66 -14.31
C THR A 159 -6.23 3.34 -13.05
N ALA A 160 -6.88 4.42 -12.62
CA ALA A 160 -6.41 5.22 -11.50
C ALA A 160 -6.90 4.68 -10.15
N HIS A 161 -5.97 4.57 -9.19
CA HIS A 161 -6.25 4.29 -7.77
C HIS A 161 -6.13 5.56 -6.91
N SER A 162 -6.50 6.69 -7.38
CA SER A 162 -6.23 8.03 -6.86
C SER A 162 -4.88 8.61 -7.28
N ALA A 163 -4.73 9.93 -7.08
CA ALA A 163 -3.47 10.59 -7.41
C ALA A 163 -2.34 10.22 -6.43
N ARG A 164 -2.61 10.18 -5.13
CA ARG A 164 -1.58 10.12 -4.08
C ARG A 164 -1.73 8.98 -3.09
N HIS A 165 -2.85 8.29 -3.06
CA HIS A 165 -3.18 7.30 -2.03
C HIS A 165 -3.06 7.88 -0.60
N LEU A 166 -3.67 9.04 -0.39
CA LEU A 166 -3.57 9.73 0.90
C LEU A 166 -4.49 9.12 1.94
N ALA A 167 -3.98 9.02 3.15
CA ALA A 167 -4.76 8.83 4.37
C ALA A 167 -4.75 10.11 5.20
N VAL A 168 -5.79 10.31 6.00
CA VAL A 168 -5.90 11.43 6.94
C VAL A 168 -6.33 10.90 8.30
N PHE A 169 -6.01 11.61 9.35
CA PHE A 169 -6.68 11.39 10.62
C PHE A 169 -8.16 11.71 10.48
N ALA A 170 -9.00 10.87 11.04
CA ALA A 170 -10.45 10.97 10.86
C ALA A 170 -11.20 11.34 12.15
N GLY A 171 -10.48 11.54 13.25
CA GLY A 171 -11.07 11.91 14.53
C GLY A 171 -10.07 11.83 15.68
N PRO A 172 -10.51 12.23 16.90
CA PRO A 172 -9.66 12.30 18.09
C PRO A 172 -9.32 10.92 18.69
N GLU A 173 -9.87 9.85 18.16
CA GLU A 173 -9.54 8.49 18.59
C GLU A 173 -8.08 8.16 18.25
N TRP A 174 -7.33 7.72 19.24
CA TRP A 174 -5.92 7.35 19.07
C TRP A 174 -5.59 6.02 19.77
N GLY A 175 -4.50 5.41 19.37
CA GLY A 175 -4.06 4.11 19.87
C GLY A 175 -3.32 3.30 18.81
N PRO A 176 -3.17 1.99 18.99
CA PRO A 176 -2.53 1.14 17.97
C PRO A 176 -3.32 1.21 16.66
N VAL A 177 -2.69 1.72 15.62
CA VAL A 177 -3.35 1.99 14.32
C VAL A 177 -3.50 0.73 13.48
N ASN A 178 -2.63 -0.26 13.63
CA ASN A 178 -2.64 -1.47 12.82
C ASN A 178 -3.56 -2.55 13.39
N ARG A 179 -4.76 -2.65 12.85
CA ARG A 179 -5.67 -3.78 13.09
C ARG A 179 -5.13 -5.11 12.53
N HIS A 180 -4.17 -5.09 11.62
CA HIS A 180 -3.59 -6.28 11.04
C HIS A 180 -2.64 -7.02 11.98
N ASP A 181 -2.09 -6.35 12.99
CA ASP A 181 -1.18 -6.94 13.99
C ASP A 181 -1.88 -7.35 15.30
N ARG A 182 -3.16 -7.69 15.28
CA ARG A 182 -3.92 -8.12 16.48
C ARG A 182 -3.29 -9.29 17.23
N HIS A 183 -2.33 -9.99 16.64
CA HIS A 183 -1.68 -11.18 17.21
C HIS A 183 -0.23 -10.96 17.62
N GLN A 184 0.38 -9.82 17.28
CA GLN A 184 1.75 -9.51 17.71
C GLN A 184 1.71 -8.62 18.96
N LYS A 185 2.09 -9.21 20.10
CA LYS A 185 2.40 -8.40 21.29
C LYS A 185 3.69 -7.62 21.00
N PRO A 186 3.74 -6.30 21.25
CA PRO A 186 4.97 -5.54 21.08
C PRO A 186 6.09 -6.16 21.89
N ALA A 187 7.24 -6.41 21.31
CA ALA A 187 8.37 -7.04 21.97
C ALA A 187 9.11 -6.05 22.89
N SER A 188 8.91 -4.73 22.71
CA SER A 188 9.60 -3.68 23.47
C SER A 188 8.73 -2.46 23.75
N ALA A 189 9.13 -1.65 24.73
CA ALA A 189 8.46 -0.37 25.02
C ALA A 189 8.49 0.59 23.83
N LEU A 190 9.54 0.55 23.00
CA LEU A 190 9.66 1.35 21.80
C LEU A 190 8.64 0.94 20.73
N GLU A 191 8.43 -0.37 20.53
CA GLU A 191 7.42 -0.89 19.61
C GLU A 191 6.02 -0.55 20.09
N ALA A 192 5.74 -0.71 21.38
CA ALA A 192 4.46 -0.31 21.97
C ALA A 192 4.21 1.20 21.83
N ALA A 193 5.23 2.03 22.08
CA ALA A 193 5.16 3.47 21.89
C ALA A 193 4.98 3.84 20.42
N GLY A 194 5.68 3.18 19.48
CA GLY A 194 5.55 3.39 18.04
C GLY A 194 4.18 3.05 17.48
N GLN A 195 3.41 2.18 18.14
CA GLN A 195 2.01 1.90 17.80
C GLN A 195 1.04 2.99 18.26
N ARG A 196 1.39 3.78 19.27
CA ARG A 196 0.53 4.81 19.87
C ARG A 196 0.97 6.22 19.55
N PHE A 197 2.26 6.43 19.35
CA PHE A 197 2.85 7.74 19.13
C PHE A 197 3.74 7.75 17.89
N HIS A 198 4.00 8.94 17.38
CA HIS A 198 5.01 9.13 16.35
C HIS A 198 6.41 9.02 16.98
N VAL A 199 7.11 7.94 16.68
CA VAL A 199 8.45 7.63 17.18
C VAL A 199 9.42 7.52 16.00
N PRO A 200 10.60 8.16 16.04
CA PRO A 200 11.57 8.11 14.96
C PRO A 200 11.99 6.68 14.62
N GLY A 201 11.97 6.32 13.35
CA GLY A 201 12.42 5.03 12.85
C GLY A 201 11.50 3.84 13.17
N THR A 202 10.30 4.07 13.69
CA THR A 202 9.23 3.07 13.67
C THR A 202 8.51 3.13 12.32
N ARG A 203 8.16 1.97 11.75
CA ARG A 203 7.33 1.92 10.55
C ARG A 203 5.96 2.51 10.87
N ALA A 204 5.82 3.78 10.55
CA ALA A 204 4.52 4.41 10.59
C ALA A 204 3.87 4.23 9.23
N ASN A 205 2.77 3.52 9.14
CA ASN A 205 2.08 3.26 7.89
C ASN A 205 1.39 4.48 7.27
N THR A 206 1.69 5.72 7.69
CA THR A 206 0.66 6.72 7.59
C THR A 206 1.10 8.14 7.35
N PHE A 207 2.20 8.35 6.68
CA PHE A 207 2.66 9.70 6.39
C PHE A 207 2.28 10.23 5.01
N ASN A 208 1.15 9.82 4.51
CA ASN A 208 0.49 10.51 3.42
C ASN A 208 -0.68 11.38 3.91
N ALA A 209 -0.72 11.71 5.20
CA ALA A 209 -1.74 12.61 5.72
C ALA A 209 -1.50 14.03 5.20
N VAL A 210 -2.51 14.62 4.59
CA VAL A 210 -2.53 16.03 4.21
C VAL A 210 -2.49 16.85 5.52
N ASP A 211 -1.60 17.84 5.59
CA ASP A 211 -1.50 18.82 6.69
C ASP A 211 -1.17 18.26 8.09
N PHE A 212 -0.55 17.09 8.14
CA PHE A 212 -0.12 16.51 9.40
C PHE A 212 1.13 17.20 9.96
N PRO A 213 1.11 17.67 11.21
CA PRO A 213 2.32 18.20 11.87
C PRO A 213 3.34 17.08 12.08
N LYS A 214 4.53 17.23 11.52
CA LYS A 214 5.65 16.29 11.71
C LYS A 214 6.30 16.52 13.05
N VAL A 215 5.67 16.02 14.13
CA VAL A 215 6.09 16.19 15.51
C VAL A 215 6.21 14.83 16.18
N TRP A 216 7.38 14.53 16.76
CA TRP A 216 7.58 13.32 17.54
C TRP A 216 6.77 13.37 18.82
N GLY A 217 6.18 12.24 19.20
CA GLY A 217 5.36 12.12 20.40
C GLY A 217 3.88 12.47 20.19
N LEU A 218 3.47 12.96 19.04
CA LEU A 218 2.04 13.12 18.78
C LEU A 218 1.33 11.77 18.77
N PRO A 219 0.09 11.69 19.33
CA PRO A 219 -0.72 10.50 19.22
C PRO A 219 -0.93 10.08 17.77
N ARG A 220 -0.92 8.80 17.51
CA ARG A 220 -1.35 8.26 16.22
C ARG A 220 -2.86 8.13 16.25
N PHE A 221 -3.52 9.10 15.66
CA PHE A 221 -4.97 9.14 15.53
C PHE A 221 -5.46 8.12 14.51
N LYS A 222 -6.75 7.78 14.60
CA LYS A 222 -7.40 6.86 13.67
C LYS A 222 -7.35 7.42 12.25
N GLU A 223 -6.89 6.62 11.33
CA GLU A 223 -6.73 6.99 9.94
C GLU A 223 -7.82 6.43 9.06
N ARG A 224 -8.12 7.18 7.99
CA ARG A 224 -9.00 6.75 6.91
C ARG A 224 -8.51 7.30 5.57
N PRO A 225 -8.82 6.65 4.45
CA PRO A 225 -8.55 7.20 3.13
C PRO A 225 -9.17 8.59 2.96
N PHE A 226 -8.38 9.51 2.43
CA PHE A 226 -8.77 10.91 2.22
C PHE A 226 -10.02 11.08 1.36
N LEU A 227 -10.20 10.21 0.35
CA LEU A 227 -11.28 10.32 -0.64
C LEU A 227 -12.69 10.34 -0.03
N TYR A 228 -12.88 9.78 1.17
CA TYR A 228 -14.20 9.73 1.82
C TYR A 228 -14.20 10.18 3.28
N SER A 229 -13.13 10.85 3.72
CA SER A 229 -12.99 11.28 5.11
C SER A 229 -12.64 12.75 5.21
N ARG A 230 -13.16 13.41 6.26
CA ARG A 230 -12.69 14.74 6.64
C ARG A 230 -11.39 14.59 7.43
N ALA A 231 -10.43 15.47 7.17
CA ALA A 231 -9.19 15.52 7.92
C ALA A 231 -9.43 16.04 9.35
N PHE A 232 -8.91 15.28 10.33
CA PHE A 232 -8.78 15.72 11.71
C PHE A 232 -7.35 16.23 11.90
N ILE A 233 -7.20 17.46 12.34
CA ILE A 233 -5.89 18.11 12.52
C ILE A 233 -5.65 18.26 14.03
N PRO A 234 -4.55 17.74 14.58
CA PRO A 234 -4.22 17.92 15.99
C PRO A 234 -4.17 19.40 16.38
N SER A 235 -4.72 19.73 17.54
CA SER A 235 -4.78 21.12 18.01
C SER A 235 -3.38 21.71 18.22
N PRO A 236 -3.19 23.01 17.96
CA PRO A 236 -1.91 23.68 18.22
C PRO A 236 -1.46 23.55 19.69
N ASP A 237 -2.39 23.53 20.64
CA ASP A 237 -2.10 23.35 22.05
C ASP A 237 -1.51 21.97 22.36
N LEU A 238 -2.09 20.92 21.78
CA LEU A 238 -1.55 19.55 21.89
C LEU A 238 -0.16 19.47 21.28
N VAL A 239 0.01 19.99 20.07
CA VAL A 239 1.29 20.00 19.37
C VAL A 239 2.36 20.70 20.23
N ALA A 240 2.07 21.90 20.73
CA ALA A 240 2.99 22.66 21.56
C ALA A 240 3.30 21.96 22.91
N ALA A 241 2.32 21.30 23.52
CA ALA A 241 2.53 20.55 24.75
C ALA A 241 3.45 19.35 24.53
N VAL A 242 3.24 18.60 23.46
CA VAL A 242 4.08 17.46 23.08
C VAL A 242 5.51 17.91 22.74
N GLN A 243 5.67 18.99 21.97
CA GLN A 243 7.00 19.51 21.62
C GLN A 243 7.81 19.99 22.84
N ARG A 244 7.15 20.43 23.90
CA ARG A 244 7.85 20.79 25.17
C ARG A 244 8.33 19.57 25.94
N LEU A 245 7.64 18.43 25.82
CA LEU A 245 7.96 17.21 26.56
C LEU A 245 8.90 16.30 25.79
N VAL A 246 8.68 16.14 24.50
CA VAL A 246 9.41 15.19 23.63
C VAL A 246 10.45 15.96 22.82
N PRO A 247 11.74 15.60 22.90
CA PRO A 247 12.76 16.16 22.01
C PRO A 247 12.41 15.96 20.54
N GLN A 248 12.67 16.96 19.71
CA GLN A 248 12.33 16.91 18.29
C GLN A 248 13.53 16.57 17.39
N GLU A 249 14.74 16.44 17.95
CA GLU A 249 15.87 15.84 17.26
C GLU A 249 15.68 14.31 17.22
N PRO A 250 15.75 13.66 16.04
CA PRO A 250 15.41 12.23 15.87
C PRO A 250 16.15 11.28 16.82
N ALA A 251 17.43 11.50 17.08
CA ALA A 251 18.22 10.65 17.96
C ALA A 251 17.78 10.79 19.44
N GLU A 252 17.54 12.01 19.87
CA GLU A 252 17.09 12.32 21.23
C GLU A 252 15.65 11.83 21.45
N ALA A 253 14.76 12.04 20.48
CA ALA A 253 13.40 11.52 20.50
C ALA A 253 13.39 10.00 20.62
N ARG A 254 14.23 9.30 19.87
CA ARG A 254 14.35 7.84 19.98
C ARG A 254 14.79 7.43 21.39
N THR A 255 15.77 8.12 21.97
CA THR A 255 16.23 7.88 23.36
C THR A 255 15.12 8.14 24.37
N PHE A 256 14.34 9.20 24.20
CA PHE A 256 13.17 9.50 25.02
C PHE A 256 12.20 8.30 25.10
N PHE A 257 11.89 7.69 23.98
CA PHE A 257 10.97 6.55 23.90
C PHE A 257 11.54 5.21 24.41
N GLN A 258 12.82 5.14 24.74
CA GLN A 258 13.40 3.97 25.44
C GLN A 258 13.06 3.94 26.93
N SER A 259 12.58 5.03 27.51
CA SER A 259 12.19 5.13 28.92
C SER A 259 10.69 4.93 29.11
N ALA A 260 10.32 3.91 29.89
CA ALA A 260 8.92 3.69 30.26
C ALA A 260 8.32 4.87 31.05
N GLY A 261 9.13 5.55 31.89
CA GLY A 261 8.71 6.74 32.62
C GLY A 261 8.37 7.92 31.72
N ASN A 262 9.16 8.14 30.66
CA ASN A 262 8.90 9.17 29.65
C ASN A 262 7.62 8.87 28.85
N ILE A 263 7.41 7.61 28.50
CA ILE A 263 6.20 7.18 27.80
C ILE A 263 4.97 7.42 28.69
N ALA A 264 5.02 7.04 29.96
CA ALA A 264 3.93 7.26 30.90
C ALA A 264 3.63 8.77 31.14
N ALA A 265 4.66 9.61 31.18
CA ALA A 265 4.49 11.05 31.22
C ALA A 265 3.79 11.61 29.99
N LEU A 266 4.16 11.12 28.81
CA LEU A 266 3.52 11.52 27.55
C LEU A 266 2.06 11.04 27.48
N GLU A 267 1.76 9.81 27.91
CA GLU A 267 0.40 9.29 28.02
C GLU A 267 -0.47 10.15 28.95
N THR A 268 0.07 10.52 30.11
CA THR A 268 -0.60 11.39 31.07
C THR A 268 -0.89 12.76 30.48
N LEU A 269 0.09 13.34 29.77
CA LEU A 269 -0.06 14.62 29.08
C LEU A 269 -1.20 14.56 28.06
N VAL A 270 -1.19 13.54 27.19
CA VAL A 270 -2.22 13.40 26.13
C VAL A 270 -3.60 13.12 26.72
N ALA A 271 -3.69 12.28 27.76
CA ALA A 271 -4.95 11.99 28.46
C ALA A 271 -5.54 13.23 29.14
N GLY A 272 -4.74 14.24 29.46
CA GLY A 272 -5.20 15.52 29.99
C GLY A 272 -5.91 16.43 28.97
N PHE A 273 -5.85 16.09 27.68
CA PHE A 273 -6.60 16.80 26.65
C PHE A 273 -7.97 16.11 26.46
N SER A 274 -9.04 16.91 26.56
CA SER A 274 -10.38 16.41 26.18
C SER A 274 -10.45 16.12 24.68
N PRO A 275 -11.37 15.24 24.21
CA PRO A 275 -11.54 14.99 22.77
C PRO A 275 -11.71 16.26 21.94
N ASP A 276 -12.42 17.26 22.44
CA ASP A 276 -12.65 18.54 21.77
C ASP A 276 -11.41 19.44 21.70
N ARG A 277 -10.36 19.11 22.46
CA ARG A 277 -9.08 19.84 22.50
C ARG A 277 -7.94 19.06 21.86
N LEU A 278 -8.18 17.86 21.38
CA LEU A 278 -7.19 17.08 20.65
C LEU A 278 -7.05 17.57 19.20
N GLY A 279 -8.13 18.13 18.61
CA GLY A 279 -8.12 18.64 17.24
C GLY A 279 -9.35 19.45 16.89
#